data_d5e09a104fcf442d8dafe87c9c964c29
#
_entry.id   d5e09a104fcf442d8dafe87c9c964c29
#
_cell.length_a   1.000
_cell.length_b   1.000
_cell.length_c   1.000
_cell.angle_alpha   90.00
_cell.angle_beta   90.00
_cell.angle_gamma   90.00
#
_symmetry.space_group_name_H-M   'P 1'
#
loop_
_entity.id
_entity.type
_entity.pdbx_description
1 polymer ?
#
loop_
_entity_poly.entity_id
_entity_poly.type
_entity_poly.pdbx_seq_one_letter_code
_entity_poly.pdbx_strand_id
1 'polypeptide(L)'
;LAGAVGGTGSQLGDWDVKLSALRTAVFCCALTLTAAGTALAQSATAASYEDKVVASVDGQPITSYDIETFSASVGRPVKADDIANNPAAKAVLKALISQKLLESEVQKYSSKVDDAQVDRYIRQIEADKHMNDNQFRAALMQSGVSYADFRKQAREQLEKAVMIEQDVRSRINIPDSEIQAYYDAHKSDFMITKERYRLAQILIALPPNATPQQVAEAHAKAEKVRKEAVAGTDFAALAHKYSDDSSKNQGGELGWFEPADILDQILAAVRPLQPGQISQVVRSSHGFHILKLEAHETPGVQPLAQVKHQIRENLLDEKTRQRLQQWIEIDLAKQHDVQMLY
;
A
#
# COMPACT_ATOMS: atom_id res chain seq x y z
N LEU A 1 35.54 -17.20 -33.17
CA LEU A 1 34.56 -18.30 -33.24
C LEU A 1 33.73 -18.33 -31.95
N ALA A 2 32.46 -18.03 -32.13
CA ALA A 2 31.26 -18.46 -31.37
C ALA A 2 31.23 -18.07 -29.89
N GLY A 3 30.16 -17.55 -29.32
CA GLY A 3 28.76 -17.38 -29.69
C GLY A 3 28.04 -16.72 -28.52
N ALA A 4 27.17 -15.83 -28.86
CA ALA A 4 26.26 -15.19 -27.93
C ALA A 4 25.24 -16.18 -27.39
N VAL A 5 24.94 -16.13 -26.07
CA VAL A 5 23.69 -16.61 -25.53
C VAL A 5 23.12 -15.51 -24.63
N GLY A 6 21.94 -15.02 -25.03
CA GLY A 6 21.24 -13.94 -24.42
C GLY A 6 20.71 -14.26 -23.03
N GLY A 7 20.87 -13.31 -22.15
CA GLY A 7 20.22 -13.28 -20.85
C GLY A 7 18.80 -12.70 -20.95
N THR A 8 17.79 -13.53 -20.98
CA THR A 8 16.40 -13.16 -20.66
C THR A 8 16.17 -13.43 -19.18
N GLY A 9 16.44 -12.45 -18.36
CA GLY A 9 16.22 -12.61 -16.92
C GLY A 9 16.28 -11.28 -16.21
N SER A 10 15.22 -10.47 -16.26
CA SER A 10 15.02 -9.41 -15.26
C SER A 10 13.71 -8.61 -15.43
N GLN A 11 12.68 -9.16 -16.06
CA GLN A 11 11.38 -8.46 -16.16
C GLN A 11 10.40 -8.80 -15.01
N LEU A 12 10.71 -9.81 -14.19
CA LEU A 12 9.79 -10.28 -13.13
C LEU A 12 9.95 -9.52 -11.79
N GLY A 13 11.10 -8.89 -11.55
CA GLY A 13 11.34 -8.13 -10.29
C GLY A 13 10.67 -6.75 -10.24
N ASP A 14 10.33 -6.18 -11.40
CA ASP A 14 9.78 -4.82 -11.50
C ASP A 14 8.26 -4.75 -11.22
N TRP A 15 7.58 -5.90 -11.25
CA TRP A 15 6.13 -6.01 -10.99
C TRP A 15 5.77 -5.95 -9.51
N ASP A 16 6.64 -6.45 -8.62
CA ASP A 16 6.38 -6.48 -7.18
C ASP A 16 6.39 -5.07 -6.56
N VAL A 17 7.19 -4.15 -7.13
CA VAL A 17 7.26 -2.75 -6.68
C VAL A 17 6.05 -1.95 -7.17
N LYS A 18 5.56 -2.22 -8.40
CA LYS A 18 4.44 -1.47 -9.00
C LYS A 18 3.08 -1.83 -8.40
N LEU A 19 2.91 -3.07 -7.93
CA LEU A 19 1.70 -3.50 -7.20
C LEU A 19 1.54 -2.82 -5.83
N SER A 20 2.62 -2.34 -5.22
CA SER A 20 2.55 -1.67 -3.92
C SER A 20 1.85 -0.31 -3.97
N ALA A 21 1.97 0.43 -5.07
CA ALA A 21 1.37 1.76 -5.22
C ALA A 21 -0.16 1.71 -5.49
N LEU A 22 -0.66 0.65 -6.16
CA LEU A 22 -2.11 0.45 -6.38
C LEU A 22 -2.88 0.05 -5.11
N ARG A 23 -2.16 -0.31 -4.04
CA ARG A 23 -2.74 -0.82 -2.78
C ARG A 23 -3.54 0.19 -2.00
N THR A 24 -3.23 1.48 -2.10
CA THR A 24 -3.87 2.51 -1.29
C THR A 24 -5.25 2.94 -1.83
N ALA A 25 -5.54 2.71 -3.11
CA ALA A 25 -6.76 3.21 -3.75
C ALA A 25 -7.93 2.22 -3.80
N VAL A 26 -7.69 0.91 -3.59
CA VAL A 26 -8.71 -0.15 -3.81
C VAL A 26 -9.25 -0.73 -2.49
N PHE A 27 -8.64 -0.43 -1.33
CA PHE A 27 -8.97 -1.12 -0.08
C PHE A 27 -9.92 -0.36 0.87
N CYS A 28 -10.59 0.71 0.41
CA CYS A 28 -11.59 1.44 1.21
C CYS A 28 -13.05 1.02 0.91
N CYS A 29 -13.30 -0.25 0.62
CA CYS A 29 -14.67 -0.76 0.60
C CYS A 29 -14.79 -2.08 1.34
N ALA A 30 -15.46 -1.96 2.46
CA ALA A 30 -16.19 -3.01 3.18
C ALA A 30 -15.41 -3.94 4.11
N LEU A 31 -15.45 -3.58 5.38
CA LEU A 31 -15.69 -4.56 6.45
C LEU A 31 -16.33 -3.82 7.64
N THR A 32 -17.61 -3.44 7.47
CA THR A 32 -18.53 -3.23 8.60
C THR A 32 -19.84 -3.93 8.28
N LEU A 33 -19.91 -5.22 8.57
CA LEU A 33 -21.20 -5.91 8.71
C LEU A 33 -21.46 -6.08 10.20
N THR A 34 -22.30 -5.21 10.74
CA THR A 34 -22.98 -5.46 12.01
C THR A 34 -24.16 -6.37 11.74
N ALA A 35 -24.07 -7.61 12.23
CA ALA A 35 -25.19 -8.52 12.28
C ALA A 35 -26.16 -8.09 13.39
N ALA A 36 -27.36 -7.68 13.01
CA ALA A 36 -28.54 -7.73 13.86
C ALA A 36 -29.77 -7.87 12.95
N GLY A 37 -30.22 -9.07 12.76
CA GLY A 37 -31.42 -9.37 12.01
C GLY A 37 -32.36 -10.25 12.79
N THR A 38 -33.37 -9.68 13.44
CA THR A 38 -34.55 -10.40 13.86
C THR A 38 -35.56 -10.41 12.71
N ALA A 39 -35.86 -11.59 12.22
CA ALA A 39 -36.86 -11.83 11.20
C ALA A 39 -38.25 -11.46 11.77
N LEU A 40 -38.87 -10.42 11.25
CA LEU A 40 -40.31 -10.22 11.29
C LEU A 40 -40.81 -10.46 9.86
N ALA A 41 -41.47 -11.60 9.69
CA ALA A 41 -42.22 -11.88 8.48
C ALA A 41 -43.44 -10.93 8.46
N GLN A 42 -43.31 -9.83 7.73
CA GLN A 42 -44.46 -9.06 7.27
C GLN A 42 -44.78 -9.49 5.85
N SER A 43 -45.96 -10.06 5.68
CA SER A 43 -46.56 -10.28 4.37
C SER A 43 -46.78 -8.94 3.70
N ALA A 44 -45.79 -8.48 2.95
CA ALA A 44 -45.94 -7.41 1.98
C ALA A 44 -46.70 -7.99 0.79
N THR A 45 -47.89 -7.44 0.53
CA THR A 45 -48.57 -7.55 -0.77
C THR A 45 -47.50 -7.28 -1.88
N ALA A 46 -47.21 -8.29 -2.64
CA ALA A 46 -46.34 -8.17 -3.80
C ALA A 46 -47.04 -7.25 -4.83
N ALA A 47 -46.79 -5.96 -4.74
CA ALA A 47 -46.92 -5.10 -5.90
C ALA A 47 -46.02 -5.73 -6.97
N SER A 48 -46.55 -6.10 -8.11
CA SER A 48 -45.78 -6.58 -9.23
C SER A 48 -44.87 -5.45 -9.70
N TYR A 49 -43.65 -5.46 -9.16
CA TYR A 49 -42.61 -4.53 -9.59
C TYR A 49 -42.18 -4.96 -10.99
N GLU A 50 -42.61 -4.20 -11.96
CA GLU A 50 -42.25 -4.46 -13.36
C GLU A 50 -40.80 -3.97 -13.54
N ASP A 51 -39.84 -4.91 -13.46
CA ASP A 51 -38.44 -4.58 -13.64
C ASP A 51 -38.18 -4.17 -15.10
N LYS A 52 -37.90 -2.90 -15.33
CA LYS A 52 -37.71 -2.33 -16.65
C LYS A 52 -36.23 -2.31 -17.02
N VAL A 53 -35.92 -2.77 -18.22
CA VAL A 53 -34.61 -2.56 -18.83
C VAL A 53 -34.48 -1.08 -19.16
N VAL A 54 -33.48 -0.42 -18.55
CA VAL A 54 -33.26 1.03 -18.65
C VAL A 54 -32.05 1.39 -19.50
N ALA A 55 -31.12 0.42 -19.66
CA ALA A 55 -30.00 0.52 -20.58
C ALA A 55 -29.50 -0.88 -20.94
N SER A 56 -28.64 -0.98 -21.95
CA SER A 56 -27.86 -2.19 -22.22
C SER A 56 -26.44 -1.84 -22.63
N VAL A 57 -25.51 -2.74 -22.33
CA VAL A 57 -24.10 -2.68 -22.72
C VAL A 57 -23.77 -4.00 -23.42
N ASP A 58 -23.41 -3.98 -24.69
CA ASP A 58 -23.16 -5.16 -25.52
C ASP A 58 -24.29 -6.20 -25.43
N GLY A 59 -25.54 -5.73 -25.41
CA GLY A 59 -26.74 -6.57 -25.27
C GLY A 59 -27.00 -7.07 -23.83
N GLN A 60 -26.15 -6.78 -22.86
CA GLN A 60 -26.39 -7.09 -21.44
C GLN A 60 -27.28 -6.01 -20.81
N PRO A 61 -28.48 -6.35 -20.30
CA PRO A 61 -29.37 -5.36 -19.75
C PRO A 61 -28.89 -4.78 -18.43
N ILE A 62 -29.29 -3.55 -18.18
CA ILE A 62 -29.28 -2.89 -16.86
C ILE A 62 -30.72 -2.52 -16.57
N THR A 63 -31.22 -2.91 -15.39
CA THR A 63 -32.61 -2.78 -15.04
C THR A 63 -32.84 -1.70 -13.97
N SER A 64 -34.10 -1.33 -13.76
CA SER A 64 -34.50 -0.46 -12.64
C SER A 64 -34.15 -1.08 -11.30
N TYR A 65 -34.26 -2.40 -11.16
CA TYR A 65 -33.86 -3.15 -9.98
C TYR A 65 -32.36 -3.05 -9.70
N ASP A 66 -31.51 -3.10 -10.73
CA ASP A 66 -30.07 -2.94 -10.59
C ASP A 66 -29.70 -1.57 -10.01
N ILE A 67 -30.38 -0.50 -10.47
CA ILE A 67 -30.17 0.86 -9.94
C ILE A 67 -30.53 0.92 -8.45
N GLU A 68 -31.68 0.39 -8.06
CA GLU A 68 -32.13 0.43 -6.68
C GLU A 68 -31.22 -0.41 -5.76
N THR A 69 -30.87 -1.61 -6.18
CA THR A 69 -29.99 -2.52 -5.45
C THR A 69 -28.59 -1.93 -5.27
N PHE A 70 -28.00 -1.43 -6.34
CA PHE A 70 -26.68 -0.80 -6.30
C PHE A 70 -26.69 0.43 -5.38
N SER A 71 -27.68 1.32 -5.55
CA SER A 71 -27.79 2.53 -4.73
C SER A 71 -27.99 2.24 -3.24
N ALA A 72 -28.75 1.19 -2.91
CA ALA A 72 -28.94 0.72 -1.55
C ALA A 72 -27.63 0.13 -0.96
N SER A 73 -26.88 -0.62 -1.77
CA SER A 73 -25.60 -1.23 -1.33
C SER A 73 -24.53 -0.20 -0.94
N VAL A 74 -24.57 0.99 -1.57
CA VAL A 74 -23.66 2.11 -1.27
C VAL A 74 -24.24 3.09 -0.23
N GLY A 75 -25.35 2.73 0.45
CA GLY A 75 -25.96 3.50 1.50
C GLY A 75 -26.69 4.79 1.03
N ARG A 76 -27.03 4.88 -0.26
CA ARG A 76 -27.72 6.02 -0.87
C ARG A 76 -28.89 5.53 -1.74
N PRO A 77 -29.94 4.95 -1.15
CA PRO A 77 -31.02 4.35 -1.91
C PRO A 77 -31.72 5.38 -2.81
N VAL A 78 -31.87 5.05 -4.08
CA VAL A 78 -32.50 5.86 -5.11
C VAL A 78 -33.56 5.03 -5.79
N LYS A 79 -34.76 5.60 -6.01
CA LYS A 79 -35.80 4.97 -6.83
C LYS A 79 -35.57 5.21 -8.32
N ALA A 80 -35.86 4.20 -9.13
CA ALA A 80 -35.66 4.22 -10.57
C ALA A 80 -36.94 4.46 -11.38
N ASP A 81 -37.99 5.02 -10.78
CA ASP A 81 -39.31 5.19 -11.42
C ASP A 81 -39.29 6.22 -12.56
N ASP A 82 -38.48 7.26 -12.46
CA ASP A 82 -38.37 8.33 -13.48
C ASP A 82 -36.90 8.75 -13.65
N ILE A 83 -36.14 7.87 -14.30
CA ILE A 83 -34.71 8.10 -14.51
C ILE A 83 -34.47 9.36 -15.34
N ALA A 84 -35.35 9.65 -16.33
CA ALA A 84 -35.19 10.82 -17.21
C ALA A 84 -35.16 12.15 -16.44
N ASN A 85 -35.85 12.25 -15.32
CA ASN A 85 -35.96 13.47 -14.52
C ASN A 85 -35.25 13.34 -13.16
N ASN A 86 -34.65 12.18 -12.85
CA ASN A 86 -33.95 11.94 -11.57
C ASN A 86 -32.41 11.95 -11.75
N PRO A 87 -31.72 13.07 -11.41
CA PRO A 87 -30.27 13.16 -11.55
C PRO A 87 -29.50 12.10 -10.74
N ALA A 88 -30.03 11.69 -9.58
CA ALA A 88 -29.42 10.68 -8.75
C ALA A 88 -29.50 9.29 -9.41
N ALA A 89 -30.67 8.94 -9.97
CA ALA A 89 -30.83 7.68 -10.73
C ALA A 89 -29.95 7.65 -11.99
N LYS A 90 -29.83 8.78 -12.71
CA LYS A 90 -28.89 8.91 -13.84
C LYS A 90 -27.43 8.68 -13.43
N ALA A 91 -27.02 9.23 -12.28
CA ALA A 91 -25.66 9.04 -11.79
C ALA A 91 -25.37 7.57 -11.45
N VAL A 92 -26.34 6.89 -10.82
CA VAL A 92 -26.25 5.44 -10.54
C VAL A 92 -26.21 4.63 -11.82
N LEU A 93 -27.09 4.91 -12.78
CA LEU A 93 -27.08 4.25 -14.08
C LEU A 93 -25.76 4.42 -14.81
N LYS A 94 -25.20 5.65 -14.82
CA LYS A 94 -23.87 5.90 -15.40
C LYS A 94 -22.78 5.07 -14.71
N ALA A 95 -22.83 4.93 -13.39
CA ALA A 95 -21.88 4.08 -12.65
C ALA A 95 -22.02 2.60 -13.03
N LEU A 96 -23.25 2.08 -13.17
CA LEU A 96 -23.50 0.70 -13.60
C LEU A 96 -23.04 0.45 -15.05
N ILE A 97 -23.27 1.38 -15.97
CA ILE A 97 -22.74 1.31 -17.34
C ILE A 97 -21.21 1.26 -17.30
N SER A 98 -20.58 2.18 -16.55
CA SER A 98 -19.13 2.20 -16.40
C SER A 98 -18.57 0.90 -15.81
N GLN A 99 -19.27 0.32 -14.84
CA GLN A 99 -18.90 -0.98 -14.27
C GLN A 99 -18.97 -2.10 -15.32
N LYS A 100 -20.06 -2.21 -16.09
CA LYS A 100 -20.21 -3.23 -17.13
C LYS A 100 -19.17 -3.08 -18.25
N LEU A 101 -18.89 -1.86 -18.68
CA LEU A 101 -17.82 -1.57 -19.65
C LEU A 101 -16.46 -2.05 -19.13
N LEU A 102 -16.17 -1.75 -17.88
CA LEU A 102 -14.91 -2.16 -17.24
C LEU A 102 -14.83 -3.69 -17.10
N GLU A 103 -15.91 -4.36 -16.70
CA GLU A 103 -15.99 -5.82 -16.60
C GLU A 103 -15.73 -6.50 -17.96
N SER A 104 -16.33 -5.97 -19.04
CA SER A 104 -16.10 -6.46 -20.39
C SER A 104 -14.64 -6.34 -20.82
N GLU A 105 -14.00 -5.22 -20.51
CA GLU A 105 -12.57 -5.02 -20.80
C GLU A 105 -11.67 -5.93 -19.96
N VAL A 106 -11.94 -6.06 -18.64
CA VAL A 106 -11.15 -6.92 -17.74
C VAL A 106 -11.13 -8.37 -18.24
N GLN A 107 -12.24 -8.89 -18.78
CA GLN A 107 -12.29 -10.26 -19.32
C GLN A 107 -11.26 -10.51 -20.43
N LYS A 108 -10.86 -9.51 -21.21
CA LYS A 108 -9.82 -9.62 -22.24
C LYS A 108 -8.44 -9.89 -21.63
N TYR A 109 -8.29 -9.66 -20.33
CA TYR A 109 -7.05 -9.86 -19.58
C TYR A 109 -7.02 -11.15 -18.76
N SER A 110 -8.08 -11.95 -18.78
CA SER A 110 -8.16 -13.19 -18.00
C SER A 110 -7.03 -14.19 -18.28
N SER A 111 -6.56 -14.25 -19.54
CA SER A 111 -5.43 -15.11 -19.93
C SER A 111 -4.05 -14.55 -19.55
N LYS A 112 -3.96 -13.31 -19.08
CA LYS A 112 -2.70 -12.65 -18.70
C LYS A 112 -2.36 -12.80 -17.21
N VAL A 113 -3.27 -13.38 -16.42
CA VAL A 113 -3.08 -13.63 -14.98
C VAL A 113 -3.11 -15.13 -14.72
N ASP A 114 -1.97 -15.69 -14.37
CA ASP A 114 -1.83 -17.10 -14.01
C ASP A 114 -2.09 -17.36 -12.52
N ASP A 115 -2.26 -18.65 -12.18
CA ASP A 115 -2.51 -19.06 -10.80
C ASP A 115 -1.37 -18.72 -9.85
N ALA A 116 -0.12 -18.75 -10.33
CA ALA A 116 1.04 -18.43 -9.52
C ALA A 116 1.08 -16.92 -9.15
N GLN A 117 0.59 -16.05 -10.03
CA GLN A 117 0.43 -14.61 -9.73
C GLN A 117 -0.64 -14.38 -8.68
N VAL A 118 -1.79 -15.08 -8.78
CA VAL A 118 -2.85 -15.02 -7.77
C VAL A 118 -2.33 -15.50 -6.41
N ASP A 119 -1.58 -16.60 -6.37
CA ASP A 119 -1.01 -17.13 -5.13
C ASP A 119 0.02 -16.17 -4.51
N ARG A 120 0.86 -15.52 -5.32
CA ARG A 120 1.78 -14.49 -4.83
C ARG A 120 1.03 -13.29 -4.24
N TYR A 121 -0.01 -12.84 -4.91
CA TYR A 121 -0.83 -11.73 -4.44
C TYR A 121 -1.51 -12.05 -3.10
N ILE A 122 -2.06 -13.26 -2.95
CA ILE A 122 -2.68 -13.69 -1.68
C ILE A 122 -1.63 -13.74 -0.57
N ARG A 123 -0.46 -14.39 -0.81
CA ARG A 123 0.63 -14.40 0.19
C ARG A 123 1.08 -13.01 0.62
N GLN A 124 1.03 -12.06 -0.30
CA GLN A 124 1.36 -10.69 0.05
C GLN A 124 0.31 -10.07 0.97
N ILE A 125 -0.99 -10.31 0.71
CA ILE A 125 -2.07 -9.85 1.60
C ILE A 125 -1.92 -10.48 3.00
N GLU A 126 -1.58 -11.76 3.07
CA GLU A 126 -1.30 -12.47 4.33
C GLU A 126 -0.14 -11.81 5.10
N ALA A 127 0.96 -11.53 4.41
CA ALA A 127 2.11 -10.87 4.99
C ALA A 127 1.80 -9.44 5.49
N ASP A 128 1.05 -8.65 4.71
CA ASP A 128 0.64 -7.29 5.09
C ASP A 128 -0.29 -7.29 6.32
N LYS A 129 -1.05 -8.36 6.50
CA LYS A 129 -1.92 -8.56 7.68
C LYS A 129 -1.22 -9.30 8.83
N HIS A 130 0.06 -9.63 8.69
CA HIS A 130 0.84 -10.42 9.64
C HIS A 130 0.18 -11.75 10.00
N MET A 131 -0.46 -12.41 9.01
CA MET A 131 -1.16 -13.69 9.15
C MET A 131 -0.45 -14.77 8.35
N ASN A 132 -0.47 -16.00 8.86
CA ASN A 132 -0.16 -17.18 8.06
C ASN A 132 -1.43 -17.68 7.32
N ASP A 133 -1.27 -18.61 6.34
CA ASP A 133 -2.37 -19.15 5.52
C ASP A 133 -3.55 -19.67 6.36
N ASN A 134 -3.26 -20.42 7.45
CA ASN A 134 -4.31 -20.94 8.32
C ASN A 134 -5.10 -19.85 9.05
N GLN A 135 -4.41 -18.84 9.56
CA GLN A 135 -5.03 -17.70 10.22
C GLN A 135 -5.86 -16.88 9.23
N PHE A 136 -5.35 -16.70 8.02
CA PHE A 136 -6.04 -15.99 6.95
C PHE A 136 -7.33 -16.70 6.53
N ARG A 137 -7.28 -18.03 6.29
CA ARG A 137 -8.46 -18.85 5.98
C ARG A 137 -9.50 -18.83 7.11
N ALA A 138 -9.06 -18.89 8.36
CA ALA A 138 -9.96 -18.79 9.50
C ALA A 138 -10.66 -17.41 9.56
N ALA A 139 -9.94 -16.32 9.28
CA ALA A 139 -10.52 -14.97 9.23
C ALA A 139 -11.55 -14.82 8.09
N LEU A 140 -11.28 -15.39 6.91
CA LEU A 140 -12.25 -15.42 5.80
C LEU A 140 -13.52 -16.19 6.19
N MET A 141 -13.39 -17.37 6.81
CA MET A 141 -14.54 -18.15 7.26
C MET A 141 -15.37 -17.40 8.30
N GLN A 142 -14.75 -16.69 9.23
CA GLN A 142 -15.45 -15.84 10.22
C GLN A 142 -16.22 -14.69 9.56
N SER A 143 -15.74 -14.17 8.44
CA SER A 143 -16.45 -13.15 7.65
C SER A 143 -17.44 -13.73 6.63
N GLY A 144 -17.65 -15.03 6.61
CA GLY A 144 -18.60 -15.69 5.70
C GLY A 144 -18.12 -15.79 4.24
N VAL A 145 -16.82 -15.59 3.97
CA VAL A 145 -16.25 -15.67 2.63
C VAL A 145 -15.50 -16.97 2.46
N SER A 146 -15.81 -17.75 1.43
CA SER A 146 -15.03 -18.94 1.11
C SER A 146 -13.65 -18.56 0.53
N TYR A 147 -12.62 -19.38 0.77
CA TYR A 147 -11.31 -19.16 0.15
C TYR A 147 -11.36 -19.19 -1.38
N ALA A 148 -12.25 -20.01 -1.95
CA ALA A 148 -12.44 -20.07 -3.40
C ALA A 148 -12.99 -18.74 -3.97
N ASP A 149 -14.00 -18.18 -3.29
CA ASP A 149 -14.56 -16.88 -3.70
C ASP A 149 -13.53 -15.75 -3.52
N PHE A 150 -12.80 -15.77 -2.41
CA PHE A 150 -11.72 -14.82 -2.21
C PHE A 150 -10.65 -14.91 -3.30
N ARG A 151 -10.23 -16.15 -3.65
CA ARG A 151 -9.26 -16.38 -4.73
C ARG A 151 -9.76 -15.88 -6.08
N LYS A 152 -11.05 -16.07 -6.38
CA LYS A 152 -11.69 -15.51 -7.58
C LYS A 152 -11.63 -13.99 -7.58
N GLN A 153 -12.02 -13.36 -6.49
CA GLN A 153 -11.94 -11.90 -6.33
C GLN A 153 -10.51 -11.38 -6.48
N ALA A 154 -9.53 -12.09 -5.90
CA ALA A 154 -8.11 -11.74 -6.03
C ALA A 154 -7.65 -11.79 -7.49
N ARG A 155 -8.08 -12.80 -8.26
CA ARG A 155 -7.81 -12.88 -9.70
C ARG A 155 -8.42 -11.71 -10.46
N GLU A 156 -9.70 -11.40 -10.26
CA GLU A 156 -10.38 -10.28 -10.89
C GLU A 156 -9.69 -8.94 -10.59
N GLN A 157 -9.21 -8.75 -9.35
CA GLN A 157 -8.43 -7.55 -8.98
C GLN A 157 -7.08 -7.48 -9.71
N LEU A 158 -6.39 -8.60 -9.87
CA LEU A 158 -5.14 -8.64 -10.64
C LEU A 158 -5.36 -8.37 -12.12
N GLU A 159 -6.39 -8.97 -12.73
CA GLU A 159 -6.75 -8.74 -14.13
C GLU A 159 -7.05 -7.26 -14.37
N LYS A 160 -7.82 -6.65 -13.48
CA LYS A 160 -8.09 -5.20 -13.50
C LYS A 160 -6.82 -4.36 -13.34
N ALA A 161 -5.93 -4.75 -12.44
CA ALA A 161 -4.67 -4.04 -12.24
C ALA A 161 -3.76 -4.11 -13.48
N VAL A 162 -3.66 -5.30 -14.11
CA VAL A 162 -2.91 -5.50 -15.35
C VAL A 162 -3.48 -4.67 -16.48
N MET A 163 -4.80 -4.64 -16.63
CA MET A 163 -5.48 -3.82 -17.62
C MET A 163 -5.19 -2.33 -17.42
N ILE A 164 -5.37 -1.82 -16.19
CA ILE A 164 -5.12 -0.39 -15.88
C ILE A 164 -3.65 -0.03 -16.17
N GLU A 165 -2.72 -0.89 -15.80
CA GLU A 165 -1.29 -0.66 -16.07
C GLU A 165 -1.03 -0.59 -17.59
N GLN A 166 -1.55 -1.53 -18.37
CA GLN A 166 -1.27 -1.60 -19.80
C GLN A 166 -1.99 -0.55 -20.63
N ASP A 167 -3.27 -0.28 -20.35
CA ASP A 167 -4.09 0.58 -21.22
C ASP A 167 -4.19 2.03 -20.75
N VAL A 168 -3.91 2.27 -19.46
CA VAL A 168 -4.04 3.60 -18.87
C VAL A 168 -2.68 4.12 -18.38
N ARG A 169 -2.10 3.47 -17.36
CA ARG A 169 -0.93 3.99 -16.61
C ARG A 169 0.32 4.07 -17.48
N SER A 170 0.63 3.05 -18.28
CA SER A 170 1.80 3.01 -19.16
C SER A 170 1.83 4.13 -20.21
N ARG A 171 0.67 4.72 -20.51
CA ARG A 171 0.53 5.82 -21.49
C ARG A 171 0.66 7.20 -20.87
N ILE A 172 0.81 7.28 -19.55
CA ILE A 172 0.96 8.55 -18.83
C ILE A 172 2.43 8.87 -18.69
N ASN A 173 2.81 10.06 -19.13
CA ASN A 173 4.16 10.60 -18.94
C ASN A 173 4.10 11.74 -17.92
N ILE A 174 5.03 11.71 -16.96
CA ILE A 174 5.22 12.78 -15.96
C ILE A 174 6.59 13.41 -16.22
N PRO A 175 6.63 14.54 -16.93
CA PRO A 175 7.90 15.23 -17.21
C PRO A 175 8.46 15.88 -15.94
N ASP A 176 9.78 16.00 -15.88
CA ASP A 176 10.46 16.61 -14.73
C ASP A 176 10.04 18.07 -14.47
N SER A 177 9.62 18.81 -15.51
CA SER A 177 9.08 20.16 -15.36
C SER A 177 7.76 20.19 -14.57
N GLU A 178 6.94 19.14 -14.69
CA GLU A 178 5.69 19.03 -13.92
C GLU A 178 5.98 18.69 -12.46
N ILE A 179 6.95 17.82 -12.21
CA ILE A 179 7.42 17.50 -10.86
C ILE A 179 7.96 18.76 -10.18
N GLN A 180 8.77 19.55 -10.90
CA GLN A 180 9.28 20.83 -10.39
C GLN A 180 8.15 21.81 -10.08
N ALA A 181 7.19 21.97 -10.98
CA ALA A 181 6.05 22.85 -10.79
C ALA A 181 5.20 22.44 -9.58
N TYR A 182 4.94 21.14 -9.43
CA TYR A 182 4.23 20.60 -8.26
C TYR A 182 4.99 20.90 -6.96
N TYR A 183 6.29 20.61 -6.92
CA TYR A 183 7.13 20.89 -5.77
C TYR A 183 7.12 22.37 -5.38
N ASP A 184 7.24 23.28 -6.37
CA ASP A 184 7.26 24.71 -6.13
C ASP A 184 5.92 25.25 -5.60
N ALA A 185 4.80 24.68 -6.06
CA ALA A 185 3.46 25.04 -5.61
C ALA A 185 3.12 24.45 -4.22
N HIS A 186 3.77 23.35 -3.82
CA HIS A 186 3.43 22.60 -2.59
C HIS A 186 4.60 22.50 -1.60
N LYS A 187 5.49 23.50 -1.57
CA LYS A 187 6.67 23.50 -0.66
C LYS A 187 6.32 23.33 0.80
N SER A 188 5.14 23.79 1.22
CA SER A 188 4.64 23.62 2.59
C SER A 188 4.46 22.14 2.96
N ASP A 189 4.10 21.28 2.00
CA ASP A 189 3.82 19.86 2.23
C ASP A 189 5.13 19.07 2.45
N PHE A 190 6.26 19.66 2.04
CA PHE A 190 7.59 19.13 2.19
C PHE A 190 8.40 19.81 3.31
N MET A 191 7.72 20.55 4.18
CA MET A 191 8.34 21.24 5.29
C MET A 191 8.59 20.28 6.45
N ILE A 192 9.86 20.07 6.81
CA ILE A 192 10.25 19.46 8.06
C ILE A 192 10.23 20.56 9.13
N THR A 193 9.39 20.41 10.13
CA THR A 193 9.23 21.41 11.20
C THR A 193 10.12 21.17 12.40
N LYS A 194 10.58 19.92 12.60
CA LYS A 194 11.38 19.52 13.75
C LYS A 194 12.61 18.70 13.34
N GLU A 195 13.71 18.92 14.04
CA GLU A 195 14.88 18.07 13.91
C GLU A 195 14.57 16.66 14.45
N ARG A 196 14.90 15.61 13.67
CA ARG A 196 14.71 14.22 14.10
C ARG A 196 15.84 13.32 13.64
N TYR A 197 16.15 12.34 14.48
CA TYR A 197 17.15 11.30 14.22
C TYR A 197 16.48 9.94 14.15
N ARG A 198 16.69 9.19 13.08
CA ARG A 198 16.31 7.78 12.99
C ARG A 198 17.51 6.94 13.38
N LEU A 199 17.35 6.16 14.45
CA LEU A 199 18.43 5.44 15.08
C LEU A 199 18.16 3.94 15.08
N ALA A 200 19.27 3.17 14.99
CA ALA A 200 19.29 1.77 15.38
C ALA A 200 20.38 1.60 16.45
N GLN A 201 20.21 0.62 17.35
CA GLN A 201 21.17 0.37 18.43
C GLN A 201 21.52 -1.11 18.62
N ILE A 202 22.71 -1.33 19.12
CA ILE A 202 23.13 -2.56 19.76
C ILE A 202 23.47 -2.22 21.21
N LEU A 203 22.78 -2.84 22.16
CA LEU A 203 23.04 -2.70 23.59
C LEU A 203 23.78 -3.93 24.10
N ILE A 204 24.92 -3.69 24.77
CA ILE A 204 25.59 -4.68 25.61
C ILE A 204 25.25 -4.30 27.04
N ALA A 205 24.27 -5.00 27.61
CA ALA A 205 23.72 -4.66 28.92
C ALA A 205 24.72 -4.90 30.07
N LEU A 206 24.58 -4.10 31.11
CA LEU A 206 25.29 -4.26 32.38
C LEU A 206 24.27 -4.40 33.51
N PRO A 207 24.48 -5.33 34.44
CA PRO A 207 23.67 -5.38 35.65
C PRO A 207 23.89 -4.13 36.51
N PRO A 208 22.93 -3.72 37.35
CA PRO A 208 23.02 -2.49 38.15
C PRO A 208 24.25 -2.39 39.07
N ASN A 209 24.79 -3.53 39.51
CA ASN A 209 25.96 -3.60 40.40
C ASN A 209 27.12 -4.33 39.69
N ALA A 210 27.37 -4.03 38.43
CA ALA A 210 28.46 -4.66 37.67
C ALA A 210 29.82 -4.41 38.32
N THR A 211 30.61 -5.45 38.45
CA THR A 211 32.00 -5.34 38.92
C THR A 211 32.87 -4.62 37.89
N PRO A 212 34.00 -4.03 38.27
CA PRO A 212 34.93 -3.43 37.31
C PRO A 212 35.36 -4.37 36.18
N GLN A 213 35.50 -5.67 36.49
CA GLN A 213 35.83 -6.68 35.50
C GLN A 213 34.69 -6.86 34.49
N GLN A 214 33.42 -6.99 34.91
CA GLN A 214 32.27 -7.10 34.06
C GLN A 214 32.11 -5.86 33.15
N VAL A 215 32.37 -4.67 33.69
CA VAL A 215 32.35 -3.43 32.90
C VAL A 215 33.43 -3.46 31.81
N ALA A 216 34.64 -3.91 32.14
CA ALA A 216 35.73 -4.01 31.14
C ALA A 216 35.43 -5.04 30.04
N GLU A 217 34.89 -6.20 30.43
CA GLU A 217 34.48 -7.26 29.47
C GLU A 217 33.36 -6.77 28.54
N ALA A 218 32.34 -6.13 29.08
CA ALA A 218 31.24 -5.59 28.28
C ALA A 218 31.69 -4.48 27.31
N HIS A 219 32.61 -3.60 27.78
CA HIS A 219 33.22 -2.57 26.95
C HIS A 219 34.03 -3.20 25.80
N ALA A 220 34.87 -4.19 26.11
CA ALA A 220 35.64 -4.90 25.10
C ALA A 220 34.75 -5.60 24.05
N LYS A 221 33.62 -6.21 24.50
CA LYS A 221 32.62 -6.79 23.62
C LYS A 221 31.98 -5.74 22.73
N ALA A 222 31.56 -4.59 23.28
CA ALA A 222 30.99 -3.48 22.53
C ALA A 222 31.95 -2.92 21.48
N GLU A 223 33.23 -2.70 21.84
CA GLU A 223 34.24 -2.26 20.88
C GLU A 223 34.49 -3.28 19.75
N LYS A 224 34.47 -4.57 20.06
CA LYS A 224 34.57 -5.62 19.05
C LYS A 224 33.39 -5.54 18.04
N VAL A 225 32.15 -5.48 18.54
CA VAL A 225 30.95 -5.39 17.72
C VAL A 225 30.95 -4.10 16.90
N ARG A 226 31.37 -2.98 17.51
CA ARG A 226 31.52 -1.71 16.79
C ARG A 226 32.51 -1.84 15.61
N LYS A 227 33.67 -2.46 15.83
CA LYS A 227 34.65 -2.69 14.75
C LYS A 227 34.10 -3.52 13.61
N GLU A 228 33.32 -4.58 13.92
CA GLU A 228 32.63 -5.40 12.92
C GLU A 228 31.63 -4.57 12.11
N ALA A 229 30.83 -3.71 12.79
CA ALA A 229 29.86 -2.81 12.14
C ALA A 229 30.54 -1.77 11.23
N VAL A 230 31.60 -1.12 11.72
CA VAL A 230 32.38 -0.15 10.92
C VAL A 230 33.09 -0.81 9.73
N ALA A 231 33.48 -2.08 9.86
CA ALA A 231 34.06 -2.87 8.76
C ALA A 231 33.03 -3.30 7.70
N GLY A 232 31.75 -2.94 7.88
CA GLY A 232 30.69 -3.20 6.88
C GLY A 232 29.87 -4.46 7.12
N THR A 233 30.04 -5.14 8.27
CA THR A 233 29.13 -6.22 8.64
C THR A 233 27.73 -5.64 8.86
N ASP A 234 26.70 -6.35 8.39
CA ASP A 234 25.32 -5.91 8.52
C ASP A 234 24.93 -5.63 9.97
N PHE A 235 24.48 -4.40 10.23
CA PHE A 235 24.15 -3.93 11.58
C PHE A 235 22.98 -4.71 12.18
N ALA A 236 21.98 -5.07 11.35
CA ALA A 236 20.83 -5.81 11.82
C ALA A 236 21.22 -7.24 12.26
N ALA A 237 22.11 -7.90 11.49
CA ALA A 237 22.65 -9.20 11.88
C ALA A 237 23.46 -9.13 13.17
N LEU A 238 24.26 -8.06 13.36
CA LEU A 238 25.01 -7.83 14.60
C LEU A 238 24.06 -7.55 15.78
N ALA A 239 23.00 -6.76 15.57
CA ALA A 239 21.98 -6.52 16.59
C ALA A 239 21.30 -7.81 17.03
N HIS A 240 20.86 -8.63 16.06
CA HIS A 240 20.25 -9.93 16.35
C HIS A 240 21.18 -10.85 17.16
N LYS A 241 22.48 -10.84 16.85
CA LYS A 241 23.48 -11.72 17.45
C LYS A 241 23.95 -11.26 18.83
N TYR A 242 24.15 -9.96 19.02
CA TYR A 242 24.88 -9.43 20.16
C TYR A 242 24.08 -8.52 21.09
N SER A 243 22.95 -7.96 20.60
CA SER A 243 22.19 -6.99 21.38
C SER A 243 21.36 -7.65 22.48
N ASP A 244 21.38 -7.03 23.63
CA ASP A 244 20.52 -7.35 24.77
C ASP A 244 19.25 -6.50 24.80
N ASP A 245 19.07 -5.60 23.81
CA ASP A 245 17.88 -4.77 23.67
C ASP A 245 16.69 -5.52 23.05
N SER A 246 15.48 -5.09 23.37
CA SER A 246 14.23 -5.67 22.85
C SER A 246 14.09 -5.52 21.32
N SER A 247 14.69 -4.49 20.74
CA SER A 247 14.69 -4.22 19.29
C SER A 247 15.57 -5.17 18.47
N LYS A 248 16.36 -6.06 19.12
CA LYS A 248 17.29 -6.96 18.43
C LYS A 248 16.68 -7.78 17.30
N ASN A 249 15.43 -8.23 17.47
CA ASN A 249 14.73 -9.01 16.46
C ASN A 249 14.22 -8.17 15.28
N GLN A 250 14.27 -6.85 15.42
CA GLN A 250 13.93 -5.85 14.40
C GLN A 250 15.22 -5.16 13.87
N GLY A 251 16.35 -5.85 13.94
CA GLY A 251 17.62 -5.29 13.47
C GLY A 251 18.21 -4.17 14.34
N GLY A 252 17.71 -4.01 15.57
CA GLY A 252 18.08 -2.93 16.47
C GLY A 252 17.41 -1.59 16.17
N GLU A 253 16.45 -1.54 15.24
CA GLU A 253 15.75 -0.30 14.88
C GLU A 253 14.95 0.26 16.06
N LEU A 254 15.14 1.56 16.35
CA LEU A 254 14.43 2.29 17.40
C LEU A 254 13.39 3.27 16.84
N GLY A 255 13.49 3.62 15.55
CA GLY A 255 12.64 4.62 14.91
C GLY A 255 13.16 6.06 15.05
N TRP A 256 12.22 7.02 14.96
CA TRP A 256 12.52 8.45 14.95
C TRP A 256 12.43 9.06 16.35
N PHE A 257 13.40 9.92 16.69
CA PHE A 257 13.47 10.68 17.94
C PHE A 257 13.70 12.15 17.67
N GLU A 258 13.05 13.02 18.45
CA GLU A 258 13.45 14.41 18.56
C GLU A 258 14.68 14.53 19.49
N PRO A 259 15.53 15.55 19.36
CA PRO A 259 16.71 15.74 20.24
C PRO A 259 16.37 15.69 21.72
N ALA A 260 15.19 16.18 22.12
CA ALA A 260 14.72 16.20 23.50
C ALA A 260 14.41 14.80 24.08
N ASP A 261 14.15 13.83 23.22
CA ASP A 261 13.84 12.45 23.64
C ASP A 261 15.07 11.54 23.70
N ILE A 262 16.24 12.08 23.34
CA ILE A 262 17.50 11.35 23.30
C ILE A 262 18.36 11.77 24.51
N LEU A 263 18.90 10.79 25.21
CA LEU A 263 19.86 11.07 26.29
C LEU A 263 21.05 11.90 25.77
N ASP A 264 21.46 12.93 26.49
CA ASP A 264 22.51 13.89 26.08
C ASP A 264 23.79 13.19 25.56
N GLN A 265 24.23 12.14 26.25
CA GLN A 265 25.42 11.40 25.86
C GLN A 265 25.25 10.61 24.54
N ILE A 266 24.03 10.13 24.26
CA ILE A 266 23.68 9.46 23.01
C ILE A 266 23.57 10.51 21.90
N LEU A 267 22.87 11.62 22.17
CA LEU A 267 22.74 12.72 21.22
C LEU A 267 24.12 13.29 20.83
N ALA A 268 25.01 13.48 21.79
CA ALA A 268 26.38 13.94 21.51
C ALA A 268 27.15 12.96 20.61
N ALA A 269 26.91 11.66 20.74
CA ALA A 269 27.56 10.64 19.90
C ALA A 269 26.97 10.51 18.48
N VAL A 270 25.67 10.78 18.28
CA VAL A 270 25.04 10.64 16.99
C VAL A 270 25.01 11.94 16.18
N ARG A 271 25.02 13.09 16.83
CA ARG A 271 24.98 14.42 16.17
C ARG A 271 26.06 14.64 15.09
N PRO A 272 27.34 14.22 15.28
CA PRO A 272 28.38 14.40 14.27
C PRO A 272 28.32 13.39 13.12
N LEU A 273 27.42 12.37 13.20
CA LEU A 273 27.37 11.29 12.22
C LEU A 273 26.62 11.73 10.96
N GLN A 274 27.02 11.12 9.86
CA GLN A 274 26.26 11.11 8.61
C GLN A 274 25.36 9.86 8.58
N PRO A 275 24.20 9.89 7.87
CA PRO A 275 23.39 8.70 7.65
C PRO A 275 24.20 7.49 7.19
N GLY A 276 23.99 6.35 7.82
CA GLY A 276 24.72 5.11 7.61
C GLY A 276 25.93 4.92 8.53
N GLN A 277 26.41 5.96 9.21
CA GLN A 277 27.59 5.87 10.07
C GLN A 277 27.25 5.30 11.46
N ILE A 278 28.30 4.71 12.07
CA ILE A 278 28.27 4.06 13.40
C ILE A 278 28.94 4.97 14.43
N SER A 279 28.32 5.14 15.59
CA SER A 279 28.88 5.93 16.70
C SER A 279 30.12 5.29 17.34
N GLN A 280 30.80 6.05 18.17
CA GLN A 280 31.65 5.47 19.22
C GLN A 280 30.78 4.68 20.21
N VAL A 281 31.42 3.80 21.02
CA VAL A 281 30.73 3.12 22.10
C VAL A 281 30.34 4.14 23.17
N VAL A 282 29.04 4.22 23.48
CA VAL A 282 28.48 5.14 24.47
C VAL A 282 28.09 4.37 25.73
N ARG A 283 28.52 4.81 26.90
CA ARG A 283 28.12 4.21 28.17
C ARG A 283 26.86 4.87 28.72
N SER A 284 25.91 4.07 29.20
CA SER A 284 24.78 4.54 30.01
C SER A 284 24.64 3.73 31.30
N SER A 285 23.59 4.01 32.08
CA SER A 285 23.20 3.20 33.24
C SER A 285 22.80 1.77 32.89
N HIS A 286 22.38 1.51 31.63
CA HIS A 286 21.95 0.20 31.17
C HIS A 286 23.07 -0.63 30.56
N GLY A 287 24.22 -0.02 30.22
CA GLY A 287 25.33 -0.71 29.58
C GLY A 287 26.04 0.14 28.52
N PHE A 288 26.56 -0.53 27.50
CA PHE A 288 27.27 0.09 26.39
C PHE A 288 26.42 0.03 25.12
N HIS A 289 26.24 1.18 24.47
CA HIS A 289 25.46 1.37 23.25
C HIS A 289 26.38 1.57 22.06
N ILE A 290 26.07 0.92 20.97
CA ILE A 290 26.59 1.18 19.63
C ILE A 290 25.41 1.63 18.80
N LEU A 291 25.48 2.84 18.25
CA LEU A 291 24.38 3.45 17.53
C LEU A 291 24.71 3.57 16.06
N LYS A 292 23.72 3.38 15.22
CA LYS A 292 23.78 3.69 13.79
C LYS A 292 22.80 4.81 13.52
N LEU A 293 23.26 5.86 12.85
CA LEU A 293 22.39 6.90 12.32
C LEU A 293 21.81 6.41 11.00
N GLU A 294 20.51 6.08 11.00
CA GLU A 294 19.81 5.66 9.78
C GLU A 294 19.43 6.85 8.91
N ALA A 295 18.90 7.92 9.52
CA ALA A 295 18.56 9.16 8.86
C ALA A 295 18.57 10.34 9.83
N HIS A 296 18.78 11.55 9.31
CA HIS A 296 18.72 12.80 10.07
C HIS A 296 17.90 13.82 9.28
N GLU A 297 16.84 14.32 9.87
CA GLU A 297 16.01 15.38 9.33
C GLU A 297 16.26 16.67 10.08
N THR A 298 16.55 17.74 9.34
CA THR A 298 16.69 19.10 9.87
C THR A 298 15.51 19.97 9.46
N PRO A 299 15.07 20.93 10.29
CA PRO A 299 14.02 21.86 9.90
C PRO A 299 14.33 22.58 8.59
N GLY A 300 13.33 22.64 7.73
CA GLY A 300 13.48 23.26 6.40
C GLY A 300 12.66 22.53 5.35
N VAL A 301 12.69 23.03 4.13
CA VAL A 301 12.02 22.37 3.01
C VAL A 301 12.91 21.22 2.50
N GLN A 302 12.36 20.02 2.42
CA GLN A 302 13.08 18.88 1.85
C GLN A 302 13.51 19.21 0.41
N PRO A 303 14.76 18.95 0.04
CA PRO A 303 15.20 19.17 -1.35
C PRO A 303 14.39 18.32 -2.34
N LEU A 304 14.09 18.89 -3.52
CA LEU A 304 13.34 18.16 -4.57
C LEU A 304 13.94 16.77 -4.86
N ALA A 305 15.25 16.64 -4.84
CA ALA A 305 15.93 15.35 -5.11
C ALA A 305 15.48 14.21 -4.18
N GLN A 306 15.12 14.53 -2.93
CA GLN A 306 14.67 13.55 -1.95
C GLN A 306 13.21 13.16 -2.15
N VAL A 307 12.36 14.10 -2.59
CA VAL A 307 10.91 13.91 -2.73
C VAL A 307 10.46 13.68 -4.18
N LYS A 308 11.39 13.78 -5.15
CA LYS A 308 11.11 13.68 -6.60
C LYS A 308 10.36 12.39 -6.97
N HIS A 309 10.78 11.26 -6.40
CA HIS A 309 10.14 9.97 -6.67
C HIS A 309 8.71 9.96 -6.13
N GLN A 310 8.52 10.40 -4.88
CA GLN A 310 7.20 10.47 -4.25
C GLN A 310 6.25 11.40 -5.03
N ILE A 311 6.72 12.57 -5.44
CA ILE A 311 5.91 13.51 -6.26
C ILE A 311 5.52 12.85 -7.58
N ARG A 312 6.46 12.17 -8.26
CA ARG A 312 6.18 11.48 -9.52
C ARG A 312 5.09 10.43 -9.35
N GLU A 313 5.17 9.59 -8.33
CA GLU A 313 4.15 8.56 -8.07
C GLU A 313 2.79 9.19 -7.74
N ASN A 314 2.75 10.22 -6.92
CA ASN A 314 1.50 10.92 -6.59
C ASN A 314 0.83 11.52 -7.85
N LEU A 315 1.61 12.18 -8.70
CA LEU A 315 1.13 12.74 -9.96
C LEU A 315 0.67 11.65 -10.93
N LEU A 316 1.43 10.54 -11.01
CA LEU A 316 1.08 9.40 -11.85
C LEU A 316 -0.23 8.76 -11.39
N ASP A 317 -0.42 8.58 -10.09
CA ASP A 317 -1.65 8.02 -9.51
C ASP A 317 -2.85 8.95 -9.74
N GLU A 318 -2.67 10.25 -9.58
CA GLU A 318 -3.72 11.23 -9.86
C GLU A 318 -4.13 11.22 -11.33
N LYS A 319 -3.15 11.31 -12.23
CA LYS A 319 -3.41 11.25 -13.68
C LYS A 319 -3.99 9.89 -14.11
N THR A 320 -3.58 8.80 -13.45
CA THR A 320 -4.16 7.47 -13.72
C THR A 320 -5.64 7.45 -13.37
N ARG A 321 -6.05 8.00 -12.23
CA ARG A 321 -7.47 8.10 -11.86
C ARG A 321 -8.27 8.95 -12.87
N GLN A 322 -7.75 10.11 -13.23
CA GLN A 322 -8.40 11.02 -14.20
C GLN A 322 -8.49 10.36 -15.59
N ARG A 323 -7.40 9.75 -16.05
CA ARG A 323 -7.37 9.08 -17.37
C ARG A 323 -8.24 7.84 -17.41
N LEU A 324 -8.28 7.04 -16.33
CA LEU A 324 -9.16 5.87 -16.22
C LEU A 324 -10.63 6.27 -16.33
N GLN A 325 -11.04 7.34 -15.65
CA GLN A 325 -12.39 7.84 -15.74
C GLN A 325 -12.73 8.27 -17.18
N GLN A 326 -11.87 9.07 -17.81
CA GLN A 326 -12.05 9.48 -19.20
C GLN A 326 -12.06 8.29 -20.16
N TRP A 327 -11.20 7.31 -19.95
CA TRP A 327 -11.10 6.12 -20.77
C TRP A 327 -12.39 5.31 -20.71
N ILE A 328 -12.95 5.08 -19.52
CA ILE A 328 -14.22 4.37 -19.34
C ILE A 328 -15.38 5.17 -19.95
N GLU A 329 -15.50 6.45 -19.63
CA GLU A 329 -16.66 7.26 -20.01
C GLU A 329 -16.68 7.65 -21.49
N ILE A 330 -15.53 7.74 -22.13
CA ILE A 330 -15.40 8.25 -23.50
C ILE A 330 -14.89 7.16 -24.46
N ASP A 331 -13.75 6.54 -24.11
CA ASP A 331 -13.08 5.66 -25.06
C ASP A 331 -13.75 4.29 -25.12
N LEU A 332 -14.07 3.68 -23.97
CA LEU A 332 -14.80 2.41 -23.93
C LEU A 332 -16.25 2.57 -24.39
N ALA A 333 -16.93 3.62 -23.97
CA ALA A 333 -18.31 3.86 -24.40
C ALA A 333 -18.45 4.00 -25.94
N LYS A 334 -17.37 4.39 -26.65
CA LYS A 334 -17.35 4.41 -28.13
C LYS A 334 -17.03 3.07 -28.77
N GLN A 335 -16.41 2.16 -28.03
CA GLN A 335 -16.00 0.85 -28.52
C GLN A 335 -17.05 -0.24 -28.27
N HIS A 336 -18.01 0.03 -27.39
CA HIS A 336 -19.07 -0.88 -26.97
C HIS A 336 -20.43 -0.35 -27.39
N ASP A 337 -21.38 -1.28 -27.59
CA ASP A 337 -22.79 -0.91 -27.89
C ASP A 337 -23.50 -0.54 -26.59
N VAL A 338 -23.63 0.76 -26.33
CA VAL A 338 -24.33 1.30 -25.16
C VAL A 338 -25.65 1.92 -25.60
N GLN A 339 -26.74 1.32 -25.18
CA GLN A 339 -28.09 1.79 -25.52
C GLN A 339 -28.82 2.29 -24.26
N MET A 340 -29.42 3.48 -24.35
CA MET A 340 -30.30 4.04 -23.31
C MET A 340 -31.74 3.77 -23.70
N LEU A 341 -32.54 3.18 -22.77
CA LEU A 341 -33.88 2.68 -23.04
C LEU A 341 -34.97 3.29 -22.16
N TYR A 342 -34.67 4.37 -21.40
CA TYR A 342 -35.62 5.08 -20.53
C TYR A 342 -36.13 6.37 -21.11
#